data_5c394cca59859c973bb5a7dd7563fc43
#
_entry.id   5c394cca59859c973bb5a7dd7563fc43
#
_cell.length_a   1.000
_cell.length_b   1.000
_cell.length_c   1.000
_cell.angle_alpha   90.00
_cell.angle_beta   90.00
_cell.angle_gamma   90.00
#
_symmetry.space_group_name_H-M   'P 1'
#
loop_
_entity.id
_entity.type
_entity.pdbx_description
1 polymer ?
#
loop_
_entity_poly.entity_id
_entity_poly.type
_entity_poly.pdbx_seq_one_letter_code
_entity_poly.pdbx_strand_id
1 'polypeptide(L)'
;MFKSIKDQTDEVLLVKLKRGNIRSFEAIYDRYAPMVLNFVRKMIKDQMRAEDITQNIFMRLYVSRNSLEPGLSLKNWLFVCARNESLDVLRSKWAKDVAKVQEIMEDAQVSVPEDEMIRRESAAQLRTMVDDLPDQRAKILKMSKLDELSNREIAERLGLSVRTVEKHLELALKDLRGKFN
;
A
#
# COMPACT_ATOMS: atom_id res chain seq x y z
N MET A 1 2.33 -13.02 -39.37
CA MET A 1 1.52 -11.87 -38.91
C MET A 1 2.15 -11.37 -37.59
N PHE A 2 2.86 -10.25 -37.62
CA PHE A 2 3.53 -9.73 -36.45
C PHE A 2 2.46 -9.13 -35.49
N LYS A 3 2.28 -9.72 -34.32
CA LYS A 3 1.41 -9.14 -33.29
C LYS A 3 1.88 -7.72 -32.95
N SER A 4 0.95 -6.77 -32.91
CA SER A 4 1.22 -5.41 -32.42
C SER A 4 1.88 -5.49 -31.04
N ILE A 5 2.75 -4.55 -30.70
CA ILE A 5 3.39 -4.51 -29.39
C ILE A 5 2.35 -4.41 -28.26
N LYS A 6 1.21 -3.79 -28.55
CA LYS A 6 0.08 -3.65 -27.59
C LYS A 6 -0.63 -4.98 -27.31
N ASP A 7 -0.53 -5.98 -28.19
CA ASP A 7 -1.16 -7.29 -28.05
C ASP A 7 -0.24 -8.32 -27.36
N GLN A 8 0.96 -7.92 -26.96
CA GLN A 8 1.92 -8.80 -26.30
C GLN A 8 1.56 -8.98 -24.82
N THR A 9 1.92 -10.15 -24.27
CA THR A 9 1.73 -10.43 -22.84
C THR A 9 2.64 -9.57 -21.97
N ASP A 10 2.29 -9.38 -20.73
CA ASP A 10 3.07 -8.61 -19.76
C ASP A 10 4.50 -9.15 -19.59
N GLU A 11 4.65 -10.47 -19.60
CA GLU A 11 5.97 -11.12 -19.51
C GLU A 11 6.88 -10.74 -20.68
N VAL A 12 6.34 -10.77 -21.90
CA VAL A 12 7.09 -10.37 -23.10
C VAL A 12 7.44 -8.89 -23.06
N LEU A 13 6.49 -8.05 -22.64
CA LEU A 13 6.73 -6.62 -22.50
C LEU A 13 7.79 -6.33 -21.42
N LEU A 14 7.76 -7.01 -20.26
CA LEU A 14 8.76 -6.87 -19.21
C LEU A 14 10.16 -7.29 -19.67
N VAL A 15 10.28 -8.41 -20.38
CA VAL A 15 11.57 -8.85 -20.92
C VAL A 15 12.15 -7.82 -21.90
N LYS A 16 11.32 -7.23 -22.76
CA LYS A 16 11.75 -6.18 -23.68
C LYS A 16 12.07 -4.87 -22.95
N LEU A 17 11.30 -4.52 -21.94
CA LEU A 17 11.54 -3.34 -21.11
C LEU A 17 12.89 -3.44 -20.37
N LYS A 18 13.24 -4.60 -19.82
CA LYS A 18 14.57 -4.86 -19.24
C LYS A 18 15.72 -4.61 -20.23
N ARG A 19 15.49 -4.87 -21.51
CA ARG A 19 16.45 -4.59 -22.58
C ARG A 19 16.44 -3.13 -23.07
N GLY A 20 15.69 -2.26 -22.36
CA GLY A 20 15.60 -0.82 -22.68
C GLY A 20 14.61 -0.46 -23.81
N ASN A 21 13.74 -1.38 -24.21
CA ASN A 21 12.76 -1.10 -25.26
C ASN A 21 11.65 -0.17 -24.74
N ILE A 22 11.72 1.10 -25.13
CA ILE A 22 10.78 2.15 -24.68
C ILE A 22 9.35 1.90 -25.16
N ARG A 23 9.15 1.33 -26.35
CA ARG A 23 7.82 1.00 -26.86
C ARG A 23 7.10 -0.04 -25.99
N SER A 24 7.86 -0.90 -25.31
CA SER A 24 7.30 -1.85 -24.35
C SER A 24 6.83 -1.14 -23.07
N PHE A 25 7.54 -0.10 -22.65
CA PHE A 25 7.09 0.75 -21.56
C PHE A 25 5.79 1.50 -21.91
N GLU A 26 5.74 2.11 -23.09
CA GLU A 26 4.54 2.79 -23.59
C GLU A 26 3.33 1.84 -23.64
N ALA A 27 3.51 0.62 -24.13
CA ALA A 27 2.44 -0.38 -24.17
C ALA A 27 1.94 -0.79 -22.77
N ILE A 28 2.85 -0.90 -21.79
CA ILE A 28 2.50 -1.16 -20.39
C ILE A 28 1.76 0.04 -19.80
N TYR A 29 2.26 1.24 -20.04
CA TYR A 29 1.65 2.48 -19.59
C TYR A 29 0.23 2.62 -20.11
N ASP A 30 0.02 2.52 -21.42
CA ASP A 30 -1.30 2.61 -22.07
C ASP A 30 -2.29 1.59 -21.50
N ARG A 31 -1.80 0.38 -21.18
CA ARG A 31 -2.62 -0.71 -20.64
C ARG A 31 -3.07 -0.48 -19.20
N TYR A 32 -2.19 0.03 -18.37
CA TYR A 32 -2.39 0.04 -16.92
C TYR A 32 -2.61 1.41 -16.30
N ALA A 33 -2.11 2.51 -16.89
CA ALA A 33 -2.20 3.83 -16.29
C ALA A 33 -3.64 4.28 -16.01
N PRO A 34 -4.62 4.07 -16.90
CA PRO A 34 -6.02 4.44 -16.60
C PRO A 34 -6.59 3.68 -15.40
N MET A 35 -6.23 2.39 -15.25
CA MET A 35 -6.72 1.56 -14.15
C MET A 35 -6.07 1.94 -12.82
N VAL A 36 -4.75 2.17 -12.82
CA VAL A 36 -3.99 2.61 -11.66
C VAL A 36 -4.48 3.99 -11.20
N LEU A 37 -4.62 4.94 -12.13
CA LEU A 37 -5.13 6.28 -11.83
C LEU A 37 -6.52 6.23 -11.19
N ASN A 38 -7.43 5.45 -11.77
CA ASN A 38 -8.79 5.32 -11.23
C ASN A 38 -8.79 4.68 -9.82
N PHE A 39 -7.90 3.71 -9.58
CA PHE A 39 -7.72 3.10 -8.27
C PHE A 39 -7.22 4.12 -7.24
N VAL A 40 -6.16 4.86 -7.56
CA VAL A 40 -5.58 5.88 -6.67
C VAL A 40 -6.60 7.01 -6.39
N ARG A 41 -7.32 7.49 -7.41
CA ARG A 41 -8.38 8.51 -7.25
C ARG A 41 -9.48 8.09 -6.27
N LYS A 42 -9.87 6.83 -6.29
CA LYS A 42 -10.86 6.29 -5.34
C LYS A 42 -10.32 6.29 -3.90
N MET A 43 -9.01 6.10 -3.71
CA MET A 43 -8.40 6.07 -2.38
C MET A 43 -8.19 7.46 -1.80
N ILE A 44 -7.59 8.39 -2.56
CA ILE A 44 -7.13 9.69 -2.00
C ILE A 44 -8.07 10.86 -2.27
N LYS A 45 -9.04 10.73 -3.17
CA LYS A 45 -10.04 11.76 -3.55
C LYS A 45 -9.43 13.12 -3.94
N ASP A 46 -8.20 13.10 -4.46
CA ASP A 46 -7.45 14.27 -4.93
C ASP A 46 -6.89 13.93 -6.31
N GLN A 47 -7.35 14.64 -7.33
CA GLN A 47 -7.02 14.32 -8.72
C GLN A 47 -5.57 14.58 -9.04
N MET A 48 -5.03 15.75 -8.67
CA MET A 48 -3.63 16.10 -8.96
C MET A 48 -2.67 15.11 -8.31
N ARG A 49 -2.88 14.81 -7.04
CA ARG A 49 -2.06 13.82 -6.32
C ARG A 49 -2.19 12.41 -6.90
N ALA A 50 -3.38 12.04 -7.39
CA ALA A 50 -3.57 10.74 -8.01
C ALA A 50 -2.78 10.61 -9.32
N GLU A 51 -2.70 11.67 -10.09
CA GLU A 51 -1.89 11.75 -11.31
C GLU A 51 -0.41 11.66 -10.98
N ASP A 52 0.07 12.43 -9.99
CA ASP A 52 1.47 12.39 -9.53
C ASP A 52 1.88 10.99 -9.02
N ILE A 53 1.05 10.38 -8.17
CA ILE A 53 1.30 9.00 -7.69
C ILE A 53 1.36 8.02 -8.86
N THR A 54 0.43 8.14 -9.80
CA THR A 54 0.40 7.26 -10.97
C THR A 54 1.69 7.40 -11.78
N GLN A 55 2.14 8.63 -12.05
CA GLN A 55 3.40 8.88 -12.76
C GLN A 55 4.60 8.31 -11.99
N ASN A 56 4.67 8.52 -10.68
CA ASN A 56 5.75 8.02 -9.83
C ASN A 56 5.84 6.48 -9.87
N ILE A 57 4.71 5.78 -9.88
CA ILE A 57 4.66 4.32 -9.98
C ILE A 57 5.27 3.84 -11.30
N PHE A 58 4.92 4.48 -12.41
CA PHE A 58 5.48 4.11 -13.73
C PHE A 58 6.95 4.52 -13.87
N MET A 59 7.36 5.64 -13.29
CA MET A 59 8.78 6.00 -13.17
C MET A 59 9.54 4.94 -12.39
N ARG A 60 9.02 4.50 -11.25
CA ARG A 60 9.60 3.41 -10.44
C ARG A 60 9.70 2.12 -11.24
N LEU A 61 8.65 1.75 -11.97
CA LEU A 61 8.67 0.58 -12.86
C LEU A 61 9.85 0.66 -13.84
N TYR A 62 10.02 1.80 -14.49
CA TYR A 62 11.10 2.00 -15.45
C TYR A 62 12.50 1.93 -14.82
N VAL A 63 12.68 2.58 -13.68
CA VAL A 63 13.96 2.59 -12.92
C VAL A 63 14.28 1.19 -12.40
N SER A 64 13.30 0.50 -11.82
CA SER A 64 13.48 -0.83 -11.21
C SER A 64 13.41 -1.98 -12.19
N ARG A 65 13.24 -1.73 -13.49
CA ARG A 65 12.98 -2.76 -14.51
C ARG A 65 13.95 -3.94 -14.47
N ASN A 66 15.22 -3.69 -14.15
CA ASN A 66 16.25 -4.72 -14.13
C ASN A 66 16.17 -5.64 -12.91
N SER A 67 15.65 -5.14 -11.79
CA SER A 67 15.49 -5.89 -10.54
C SER A 67 14.16 -6.63 -10.41
N LEU A 68 13.22 -6.41 -11.33
CA LEU A 68 11.94 -7.14 -11.31
C LEU A 68 12.18 -8.62 -11.60
N GLU A 69 11.65 -9.50 -10.77
CA GLU A 69 11.83 -10.95 -10.96
C GLU A 69 11.06 -11.48 -12.16
N PRO A 70 11.60 -12.52 -12.84
CA PRO A 70 10.84 -13.26 -13.85
C PRO A 70 9.60 -13.90 -13.22
N GLY A 71 8.45 -13.79 -13.90
CA GLY A 71 7.17 -14.34 -13.38
C GLY A 71 6.41 -13.39 -12.45
N LEU A 72 6.94 -12.20 -12.16
CA LEU A 72 6.22 -11.18 -11.43
C LEU A 72 4.92 -10.81 -12.17
N SER A 73 3.80 -10.88 -11.46
CA SER A 73 2.56 -10.30 -11.97
C SER A 73 2.66 -8.79 -12.00
N LEU A 74 2.91 -8.23 -13.19
CA LEU A 74 3.06 -6.78 -13.40
C LEU A 74 1.85 -6.01 -12.87
N LYS A 75 0.65 -6.52 -13.13
CA LYS A 75 -0.59 -5.94 -12.62
C LYS A 75 -0.57 -5.86 -11.09
N ASN A 76 -0.28 -6.97 -10.41
CA ASN A 76 -0.24 -6.99 -8.95
C ASN A 76 0.81 -6.03 -8.40
N TRP A 77 2.00 -5.99 -9.00
CA TRP A 77 3.06 -5.09 -8.58
C TRP A 77 2.62 -3.62 -8.67
N LEU A 78 2.02 -3.21 -9.79
CA LEU A 78 1.54 -1.83 -9.99
C LEU A 78 0.47 -1.45 -8.94
N PHE A 79 -0.48 -2.36 -8.66
CA PHE A 79 -1.54 -2.08 -7.69
C PHE A 79 -1.05 -2.09 -6.24
N VAL A 80 -0.04 -2.92 -5.91
CA VAL A 80 0.62 -2.87 -4.59
C VAL A 80 1.36 -1.54 -4.41
N CYS A 81 2.11 -1.09 -5.40
CA CYS A 81 2.75 0.24 -5.36
C CYS A 81 1.71 1.35 -5.22
N ALA A 82 0.64 1.31 -6.00
CA ALA A 82 -0.44 2.30 -5.96
C ALA A 82 -1.10 2.38 -4.58
N ARG A 83 -1.39 1.22 -4.00
CA ARG A 83 -1.97 1.15 -2.65
C ARG A 83 -1.02 1.73 -1.60
N ASN A 84 0.25 1.33 -1.63
CA ASN A 84 1.22 1.78 -0.63
C ASN A 84 1.44 3.29 -0.70
N GLU A 85 1.70 3.84 -1.89
CA GLU A 85 1.86 5.30 -2.05
C GLU A 85 0.60 6.09 -1.68
N SER A 86 -0.59 5.57 -2.00
CA SER A 86 -1.84 6.19 -1.56
C SER A 86 -2.00 6.19 -0.05
N LEU A 87 -1.64 5.10 0.62
CA LEU A 87 -1.67 5.02 2.09
C LEU A 87 -0.69 5.98 2.74
N ASP A 88 0.51 6.15 2.18
CA ASP A 88 1.52 7.08 2.68
C ASP A 88 1.03 8.53 2.61
N VAL A 89 0.36 8.89 1.50
CA VAL A 89 -0.28 10.21 1.36
C VAL A 89 -1.39 10.42 2.39
N LEU A 90 -2.25 9.41 2.60
CA LEU A 90 -3.33 9.49 3.59
C LEU A 90 -2.78 9.62 5.01
N ARG A 91 -1.72 8.88 5.35
CA ARG A 91 -1.04 8.97 6.65
C ARG A 91 -0.41 10.34 6.87
N SER A 92 0.31 10.85 5.86
CA SER A 92 0.93 12.19 5.92
C SER A 92 -0.12 13.30 6.09
N LYS A 93 -1.26 13.19 5.40
CA LYS A 93 -2.37 14.12 5.56
C LYS A 93 -2.96 14.04 6.98
N TRP A 94 -3.23 12.83 7.45
CA TRP A 94 -3.78 12.61 8.78
C TRP A 94 -2.84 13.12 9.89
N ALA A 95 -1.52 12.87 9.78
CA ALA A 95 -0.53 13.36 10.71
C ALA A 95 -0.49 14.91 10.77
N LYS A 96 -0.62 15.57 9.60
CA LYS A 96 -0.69 17.03 9.52
C LYS A 96 -2.01 17.58 10.10
N ASP A 97 -3.11 16.91 9.86
CA ASP A 97 -4.41 17.30 10.38
C ASP A 97 -4.43 17.16 11.93
N VAL A 98 -3.83 16.09 12.46
CA VAL A 98 -3.66 15.89 13.92
C VAL A 98 -2.75 16.95 14.53
N ALA A 99 -1.60 17.25 13.91
CA ALA A 99 -0.68 18.29 14.40
C ALA A 99 -1.35 19.67 14.41
N LYS A 100 -2.11 20.00 13.37
CA LYS A 100 -2.87 21.25 13.28
C LYS A 100 -3.98 21.35 14.33
N VAL A 101 -4.64 20.24 14.64
CA VAL A 101 -5.64 20.17 15.73
C VAL A 101 -4.97 20.34 17.07
N GLN A 102 -3.78 19.75 17.32
CA GLN A 102 -3.03 19.96 18.54
C GLN A 102 -2.60 21.43 18.72
N GLU A 103 -2.12 22.10 17.66
CA GLU A 103 -1.77 23.51 17.68
C GLU A 103 -2.97 24.41 18.00
N ILE A 104 -4.16 24.08 17.46
CA ILE A 104 -5.42 24.79 17.75
C ILE A 104 -5.92 24.50 19.17
N MET A 105 -5.68 23.30 19.71
CA MET A 105 -6.10 22.91 21.06
C MET A 105 -5.21 23.54 22.17
N GLU A 106 -3.97 23.89 21.87
CA GLU A 106 -3.10 24.64 22.79
C GLU A 106 -3.54 26.11 22.91
N ASP A 107 -4.22 26.66 21.88
CA ASP A 107 -4.68 28.05 21.85
C ASP A 107 -6.17 28.25 22.24
N ALA A 108 -6.96 27.17 22.34
CA ALA A 108 -8.38 27.26 22.63
C ALA A 108 -8.86 26.17 23.61
N GLN A 109 -9.46 26.57 24.69
CA GLN A 109 -10.37 25.73 25.50
C GLN A 109 -11.61 25.37 24.63
N VAL A 110 -11.49 24.42 23.69
CA VAL A 110 -12.60 24.02 22.83
C VAL A 110 -12.97 22.56 23.09
N SER A 111 -14.26 22.34 23.30
CA SER A 111 -14.91 21.04 23.39
C SER A 111 -14.63 20.20 22.16
N VAL A 112 -14.26 18.94 22.39
CA VAL A 112 -13.94 17.95 21.35
C VAL A 112 -15.15 17.68 20.44
N PRO A 113 -15.06 17.80 19.12
CA PRO A 113 -16.16 17.46 18.20
C PRO A 113 -16.54 15.97 18.28
N GLU A 114 -17.81 15.68 18.16
CA GLU A 114 -18.43 14.34 18.26
C GLU A 114 -17.77 13.30 17.31
N ASP A 115 -17.31 13.74 16.13
CA ASP A 115 -16.56 12.92 15.16
C ASP A 115 -15.20 12.40 15.66
N GLU A 116 -14.57 13.09 16.60
CA GLU A 116 -13.29 12.67 17.17
C GLU A 116 -13.49 11.64 18.29
N MET A 117 -14.61 11.73 18.99
CA MET A 117 -15.00 10.72 19.97
C MET A 117 -15.29 9.38 19.29
N ILE A 118 -15.99 9.39 18.15
CA ILE A 118 -16.25 8.21 17.32
C ILE A 118 -14.95 7.60 16.77
N ARG A 119 -13.98 8.44 16.35
CA ARG A 119 -12.67 7.96 15.89
C ARG A 119 -11.83 7.37 17.03
N ARG A 120 -11.87 7.95 18.22
CA ARG A 120 -11.18 7.42 19.42
C ARG A 120 -11.78 6.10 19.86
N GLU A 121 -13.10 5.97 19.87
CA GLU A 121 -13.79 4.71 20.13
C GLU A 121 -13.44 3.63 19.10
N SER A 122 -13.48 3.96 17.81
CA SER A 122 -13.09 3.04 16.74
C SER A 122 -11.64 2.61 16.84
N ALA A 123 -10.73 3.54 17.20
CA ALA A 123 -9.31 3.22 17.40
C ALA A 123 -9.08 2.38 18.65
N ALA A 124 -9.83 2.63 19.74
CA ALA A 124 -9.78 1.83 20.95
C ALA A 124 -10.32 0.42 20.72
N GLN A 125 -11.44 0.28 20.00
CA GLN A 125 -12.00 -1.01 19.60
C GLN A 125 -11.01 -1.80 18.74
N LEU A 126 -10.36 -1.14 17.75
CA LEU A 126 -9.35 -1.78 16.92
C LEU A 126 -8.15 -2.27 17.74
N ARG A 127 -7.69 -1.48 18.73
CA ARG A 127 -6.62 -1.88 19.66
C ARG A 127 -7.00 -3.12 20.45
N THR A 128 -8.19 -3.12 21.03
CA THR A 128 -8.71 -4.27 21.79
C THR A 128 -8.78 -5.51 20.91
N MET A 129 -9.28 -5.38 19.67
CA MET A 129 -9.33 -6.49 18.72
C MET A 129 -7.96 -7.05 18.35
N VAL A 130 -6.95 -6.19 18.25
CA VAL A 130 -5.55 -6.60 17.98
C VAL A 130 -4.94 -7.26 19.20
N ASP A 131 -5.23 -6.76 20.40
CA ASP A 131 -4.73 -7.32 21.67
C ASP A 131 -5.36 -8.67 22.01
N ASP A 132 -6.54 -8.95 21.48
CA ASP A 132 -7.21 -10.26 21.55
C ASP A 132 -6.64 -11.32 20.57
N LEU A 133 -5.73 -10.94 19.66
CA LEU A 133 -5.05 -11.91 18.81
C LEU A 133 -4.00 -12.68 19.62
N PRO A 134 -3.68 -13.94 19.24
CA PRO A 134 -2.53 -14.63 19.82
C PRO A 134 -1.27 -13.76 19.73
N ASP A 135 -0.50 -13.69 20.82
CA ASP A 135 0.61 -12.76 21.03
C ASP A 135 1.55 -12.63 19.82
N GLN A 136 1.91 -13.75 19.21
CA GLN A 136 2.81 -13.75 18.07
C GLN A 136 2.16 -13.15 16.81
N ARG A 137 0.84 -13.33 16.62
CA ARG A 137 0.10 -12.71 15.51
C ARG A 137 -0.04 -11.20 15.72
N ALA A 138 -0.41 -10.79 16.95
CA ALA A 138 -0.51 -9.39 17.34
C ALA A 138 0.85 -8.67 17.13
N LYS A 139 1.94 -9.29 17.60
CA LYS A 139 3.30 -8.75 17.45
C LYS A 139 3.70 -8.57 15.99
N ILE A 140 3.53 -9.60 15.16
CA ILE A 140 3.85 -9.55 13.73
C ILE A 140 2.99 -8.51 13.01
N LEU A 141 1.69 -8.44 13.34
CA LEU A 141 0.79 -7.45 12.77
C LEU A 141 1.20 -6.01 13.14
N LYS A 142 1.55 -5.77 14.42
CA LYS A 142 2.05 -4.47 14.88
C LYS A 142 3.35 -4.09 14.15
N MET A 143 4.31 -4.98 14.08
CA MET A 143 5.56 -4.76 13.35
C MET A 143 5.34 -4.44 11.86
N SER A 144 4.38 -5.11 11.22
CA SER A 144 4.05 -4.86 9.81
C SER A 144 3.26 -3.58 9.58
N LYS A 145 2.39 -3.17 10.51
CA LYS A 145 1.42 -2.08 10.30
C LYS A 145 1.75 -0.79 11.05
N LEU A 146 2.39 -0.87 12.21
CA LEU A 146 2.80 0.29 13.00
C LEU A 146 4.27 0.62 12.77
N ASP A 147 5.15 -0.41 12.76
CA ASP A 147 6.59 -0.21 12.57
C ASP A 147 6.98 -0.25 11.07
N GLU A 148 6.02 -0.54 10.18
CA GLU A 148 6.17 -0.55 8.70
C GLU A 148 7.25 -1.49 8.17
N LEU A 149 7.62 -2.50 8.96
CA LEU A 149 8.65 -3.46 8.58
C LEU A 149 8.17 -4.39 7.47
N SER A 150 9.08 -4.70 6.55
CA SER A 150 8.88 -5.74 5.55
C SER A 150 8.82 -7.14 6.18
N ASN A 151 8.18 -8.09 5.50
CA ASN A 151 8.12 -9.47 5.97
C ASN A 151 9.51 -10.07 6.22
N ARG A 152 10.51 -9.63 5.47
CA ARG A 152 11.90 -10.07 5.62
C ARG A 152 12.53 -9.52 6.91
N GLU A 153 12.37 -8.24 7.17
CA GLU A 153 12.87 -7.61 8.40
C GLU A 153 12.19 -8.16 9.64
N ILE A 154 10.88 -8.44 9.57
CA ILE A 154 10.14 -9.10 10.64
C ILE A 154 10.68 -10.51 10.87
N ALA A 155 10.90 -11.28 9.79
CA ALA A 155 11.44 -12.61 9.85
C ALA A 155 12.83 -12.63 10.51
N GLU A 156 13.73 -11.73 10.11
CA GLU A 156 15.06 -11.57 10.69
C GLU A 156 15.00 -11.21 12.18
N ARG A 157 14.15 -10.23 12.56
CA ARG A 157 14.00 -9.79 13.96
C ARG A 157 13.41 -10.84 14.90
N LEU A 158 12.56 -11.71 14.37
CA LEU A 158 11.87 -12.73 15.17
C LEU A 158 12.50 -14.13 15.05
N GLY A 159 13.52 -14.29 14.23
CA GLY A 159 14.13 -15.61 13.96
C GLY A 159 13.16 -16.56 13.24
N LEU A 160 12.27 -16.06 12.40
CA LEU A 160 11.25 -16.82 11.68
C LEU A 160 11.57 -16.89 10.19
N SER A 161 10.92 -17.81 9.47
CA SER A 161 10.92 -17.75 8.02
C SER A 161 9.97 -16.68 7.51
N VAL A 162 10.26 -16.08 6.34
CA VAL A 162 9.36 -15.12 5.67
C VAL A 162 7.97 -15.72 5.45
N ARG A 163 7.92 -17.00 5.06
CA ARG A 163 6.67 -17.75 4.87
C ARG A 163 5.86 -17.87 6.18
N THR A 164 6.54 -18.01 7.32
CA THR A 164 5.89 -18.05 8.63
C THR A 164 5.27 -16.68 8.97
N VAL A 165 5.98 -15.60 8.69
CA VAL A 165 5.49 -14.22 8.89
C VAL A 165 4.25 -13.97 8.02
N GLU A 166 4.29 -14.33 6.73
CA GLU A 166 3.16 -14.21 5.81
C GLU A 166 1.94 -14.98 6.33
N LYS A 167 2.15 -16.21 6.82
CA LYS A 167 1.06 -17.02 7.36
C LYS A 167 0.44 -16.40 8.61
N HIS A 168 1.24 -15.84 9.50
CA HIS A 168 0.75 -15.14 10.69
C HIS A 168 -0.04 -13.87 10.31
N LEU A 169 0.40 -13.10 9.30
CA LEU A 169 -0.33 -11.93 8.81
C LEU A 169 -1.67 -12.32 8.17
N GLU A 170 -1.69 -13.38 7.35
CA GLU A 170 -2.93 -13.89 6.76
C GLU A 170 -3.95 -14.28 7.84
N LEU A 171 -3.52 -15.03 8.85
CA LEU A 171 -4.37 -15.48 9.95
C LEU A 171 -4.83 -14.30 10.82
N ALA A 172 -3.95 -13.35 11.14
CA ALA A 172 -4.32 -12.15 11.88
C ALA A 172 -5.42 -11.34 11.18
N LEU A 173 -5.29 -11.13 9.86
CA LEU A 173 -6.30 -10.42 9.07
C LEU A 173 -7.61 -11.21 8.97
N LYS A 174 -7.56 -12.54 8.93
CA LYS A 174 -8.75 -13.39 8.94
C LYS A 174 -9.49 -13.28 10.29
N ASP A 175 -8.76 -13.37 11.40
CA ASP A 175 -9.33 -13.27 12.74
C ASP A 175 -9.98 -11.88 12.97
N LEU A 176 -9.32 -10.80 12.54
CA LEU A 176 -9.89 -9.46 12.61
C LEU A 176 -11.17 -9.33 11.78
N ARG A 177 -11.18 -9.83 10.53
CA ARG A 177 -12.40 -9.81 9.69
C ARG A 177 -13.57 -10.56 10.33
N GLY A 178 -13.31 -11.67 11.01
CA GLY A 178 -14.35 -12.44 11.70
C GLY A 178 -14.97 -11.71 12.90
N LYS A 179 -14.29 -10.70 13.45
CA LYS A 179 -14.79 -9.86 14.55
C LYS A 179 -15.60 -8.64 14.09
N PHE A 180 -15.52 -8.30 12.79
CA PHE A 180 -16.29 -7.19 12.20
C PHE A 180 -17.64 -7.63 11.61
N ASN A 181 -17.95 -8.92 11.59
CA ASN A 181 -19.25 -9.49 11.24
C ASN A 181 -19.99 -9.91 12.53
#